data_9cd473513da32c7c7a47837022446b9a
#
_entry.id   9cd473513da32c7c7a47837022446b9a
#
_cell.length_a   1.000
_cell.length_b   1.000
_cell.length_c   1.000
_cell.angle_alpha   90.00
_cell.angle_beta   90.00
_cell.angle_gamma   90.00
#
_symmetry.space_group_name_H-M   'P 1'
#
loop_
_entity.id
_entity.type
_entity.pdbx_description
1 polymer ?
#
loop_
_entity_poly.entity_id
_entity_poly.type
_entity_poly.pdbx_seq_one_letter_code
_entity_poly.pdbx_strand_id
1 'polypeptide(L)'
;MIEAFEQWAVERGYRAGWGSLAALDDVRMDIERRLAAGEIDPEFHRDQLASLQYSASQELPDAKSVLLIAVPRPGHTVRFTLDAGPFDTVLPPTYVWYNGLPEEVQHDLDAQVFHGQSRLAILSAPLKALASRLGLVVYGRNNITYVPGLGSYFQLVGFLTDAELDLPAGWRPQSARQMPECENCESCRNACPSGAIGEQRFLLHAERCLTLFTETPGQWPGWFSPSMHHCLIGCLACQQACPENAGLLRIEPAGMCFSARETDAILSDDGQRCGAAWPGIKQKLETVRMNHFEPVLSRNLRALLPATAL
;
A
#
# COMPACT_ATOMS: atom_id res chain seq x y z
N MET A 1 -25.57 -13.58 -5.31
CA MET A 1 -24.74 -12.35 -5.24
C MET A 1 -23.28 -12.68 -4.91
N ILE A 2 -22.99 -13.42 -3.82
CA ILE A 2 -21.61 -13.76 -3.43
C ILE A 2 -20.89 -14.56 -4.53
N GLU A 3 -21.53 -15.59 -5.09
CA GLU A 3 -20.95 -16.38 -6.19
C GLU A 3 -20.58 -15.52 -7.40
N ALA A 4 -21.43 -14.55 -7.75
CA ALA A 4 -21.14 -13.62 -8.85
C ALA A 4 -19.95 -12.69 -8.51
N PHE A 5 -19.83 -12.26 -7.25
CA PHE A 5 -18.69 -11.46 -6.79
C PHE A 5 -17.38 -12.25 -6.81
N GLU A 6 -17.39 -13.50 -6.32
CA GLU A 6 -16.22 -14.38 -6.37
C GLU A 6 -15.81 -14.67 -7.81
N GLN A 7 -16.77 -15.03 -8.66
CA GLN A 7 -16.51 -15.30 -10.07
C GLN A 7 -15.93 -14.08 -10.78
N TRP A 8 -16.52 -12.91 -10.58
CA TRP A 8 -16.04 -11.63 -11.12
C TRP A 8 -14.58 -11.35 -10.72
N ALA A 9 -14.23 -11.60 -9.45
CA ALA A 9 -12.86 -11.42 -8.97
C ALA A 9 -11.89 -12.43 -9.62
N VAL A 10 -12.27 -13.70 -9.67
CA VAL A 10 -11.43 -14.77 -10.25
C VAL A 10 -11.16 -14.55 -11.74
N GLU A 11 -12.16 -14.15 -12.51
CA GLU A 11 -12.04 -13.87 -13.95
C GLU A 11 -11.03 -12.75 -14.25
N ARG A 12 -10.80 -11.83 -13.28
CA ARG A 12 -9.82 -10.74 -13.37
C ARG A 12 -8.47 -11.07 -12.74
N GLY A 13 -8.30 -12.28 -12.24
CA GLY A 13 -7.11 -12.67 -11.48
C GLY A 13 -7.04 -12.03 -10.09
N TYR A 14 -8.14 -11.45 -9.60
CA TYR A 14 -8.26 -10.86 -8.26
C TYR A 14 -8.57 -11.94 -7.23
N ARG A 15 -8.49 -11.55 -5.96
CA ARG A 15 -9.03 -12.36 -4.86
C ARG A 15 -9.96 -11.49 -4.04
N ALA A 16 -11.05 -12.09 -3.60
CA ALA A 16 -12.12 -11.40 -2.89
C ALA A 16 -12.31 -11.97 -1.48
N GLY A 17 -12.71 -11.12 -0.55
CA GLY A 17 -13.12 -11.46 0.80
C GLY A 17 -14.28 -10.58 1.21
N TRP A 18 -15.17 -11.11 2.05
CA TRP A 18 -16.34 -10.38 2.53
C TRP A 18 -16.72 -10.81 3.94
N GLY A 19 -17.50 -9.98 4.60
CA GLY A 19 -17.98 -10.27 5.93
C GLY A 19 -18.94 -9.20 6.45
N SER A 20 -19.35 -9.37 7.69
CA SER A 20 -20.18 -8.37 8.37
C SER A 20 -19.36 -7.20 8.87
N LEU A 21 -20.03 -6.09 9.21
CA LEU A 21 -19.42 -4.92 9.84
C LEU A 21 -18.70 -5.23 11.16
N ALA A 22 -19.01 -6.35 11.83
CA ALA A 22 -18.32 -6.78 13.04
C ALA A 22 -16.80 -6.95 12.84
N ALA A 23 -16.35 -7.17 11.61
CA ALA A 23 -14.91 -7.22 11.30
C ALA A 23 -14.21 -5.87 11.50
N LEU A 24 -14.88 -4.74 11.25
CA LEU A 24 -14.34 -3.40 11.49
C LEU A 24 -14.20 -3.12 12.99
N ASP A 25 -15.19 -3.49 13.78
CA ASP A 25 -15.13 -3.36 15.25
C ASP A 25 -14.00 -4.21 15.84
N ASP A 26 -13.83 -5.44 15.35
CA ASP A 26 -12.76 -6.33 15.81
C ASP A 26 -11.36 -5.74 15.48
N VAL A 27 -11.20 -5.14 14.29
CA VAL A 27 -9.97 -4.43 13.91
C VAL A 27 -9.73 -3.23 14.82
N ARG A 28 -10.75 -2.42 15.12
CA ARG A 28 -10.64 -1.28 16.03
C ARG A 28 -10.17 -1.73 17.41
N MET A 29 -10.86 -2.72 17.99
CA MET A 29 -10.50 -3.25 19.32
C MET A 29 -9.09 -3.83 19.37
N ASP A 30 -8.64 -4.51 18.31
CA ASP A 30 -7.27 -5.05 18.25
C ASP A 30 -6.21 -3.92 18.21
N ILE A 31 -6.45 -2.86 17.43
CA ILE A 31 -5.55 -1.70 17.36
C ILE A 31 -5.50 -0.97 18.70
N GLU A 32 -6.64 -0.71 19.34
CA GLU A 32 -6.70 -0.08 20.67
C GLU A 32 -5.97 -0.91 21.73
N ARG A 33 -6.16 -2.23 21.72
CA ARG A 33 -5.47 -3.14 22.62
C ARG A 33 -3.96 -3.12 22.40
N ARG A 34 -3.49 -3.13 21.16
CA ARG A 34 -2.06 -3.09 20.82
C ARG A 34 -1.42 -1.74 21.15
N LEU A 35 -2.15 -0.65 20.95
CA LEU A 35 -1.71 0.68 21.36
C LEU A 35 -1.54 0.74 22.88
N ALA A 36 -2.52 0.26 23.64
CA ALA A 36 -2.45 0.20 25.11
C ALA A 36 -1.33 -0.71 25.62
N ALA A 37 -0.98 -1.76 24.88
CA ALA A 37 0.13 -2.65 25.18
C ALA A 37 1.52 -2.09 24.76
N GLY A 38 1.57 -0.91 24.14
CA GLY A 38 2.82 -0.31 23.62
C GLY A 38 3.39 -1.03 22.38
N GLU A 39 2.56 -1.84 21.70
CA GLU A 39 2.96 -2.52 20.45
C GLU A 39 2.88 -1.60 19.23
N ILE A 40 2.12 -0.54 19.31
CA ILE A 40 2.00 0.50 18.27
C ILE A 40 2.57 1.79 18.84
N ASP A 41 3.46 2.43 18.08
CA ASP A 41 3.98 3.75 18.42
C ASP A 41 2.84 4.78 18.46
N PRO A 42 2.70 5.59 19.54
CA PRO A 42 1.58 6.53 19.68
C PRO A 42 1.56 7.62 18.62
N GLU A 43 2.72 8.07 18.15
CA GLU A 43 2.83 9.09 17.11
C GLU A 43 2.42 8.52 15.75
N PHE A 44 2.89 7.33 15.42
CA PHE A 44 2.45 6.60 14.24
C PHE A 44 0.92 6.35 14.26
N HIS A 45 0.37 5.95 15.42
CA HIS A 45 -1.08 5.78 15.56
C HIS A 45 -1.83 7.07 15.27
N ARG A 46 -1.44 8.18 15.90
CA ARG A 46 -2.08 9.50 15.73
C ARG A 46 -2.08 9.93 14.25
N ASP A 47 -0.94 9.76 13.58
CA ASP A 47 -0.71 10.34 12.25
C ASP A 47 -1.19 9.43 11.10
N GLN A 48 -1.27 8.11 11.32
CA GLN A 48 -1.53 7.15 10.27
C GLN A 48 -2.79 6.29 10.48
N LEU A 49 -3.26 6.09 11.71
CA LEU A 49 -4.35 5.17 12.02
C LEU A 49 -5.59 5.83 12.59
N ALA A 50 -5.44 6.93 13.35
CA ALA A 50 -6.54 7.53 14.10
C ALA A 50 -7.65 8.12 13.21
N SER A 51 -7.33 8.51 11.97
CA SER A 51 -8.31 9.06 11.02
C SER A 51 -8.99 8.00 10.15
N LEU A 52 -8.59 6.73 10.27
CA LEU A 52 -9.17 5.65 9.48
C LEU A 52 -10.58 5.28 9.96
N GLN A 53 -11.36 4.70 9.07
CA GLN A 53 -12.75 4.34 9.31
C GLN A 53 -12.86 2.96 9.97
N TYR A 54 -13.69 2.86 11.02
CA TYR A 54 -13.93 1.63 11.77
C TYR A 54 -15.42 1.29 11.91
N SER A 55 -16.29 1.99 11.20
CA SER A 55 -17.74 1.78 11.24
C SER A 55 -18.36 2.12 9.88
N ALA A 56 -19.66 2.01 9.76
CA ALA A 56 -20.40 2.51 8.61
C ALA A 56 -20.09 4.00 8.38
N SER A 57 -20.00 4.41 7.12
CA SER A 57 -19.70 5.80 6.73
C SER A 57 -20.95 6.67 6.77
N GLN A 58 -20.75 8.00 6.76
CA GLN A 58 -21.87 8.92 6.57
C GLN A 58 -22.52 8.79 5.19
N GLU A 59 -21.77 8.35 4.18
CA GLU A 59 -22.26 8.12 2.82
C GLU A 59 -23.13 6.86 2.72
N LEU A 60 -22.89 5.88 3.60
CA LEU A 60 -23.64 4.63 3.67
C LEU A 60 -23.89 4.20 5.13
N PRO A 61 -24.75 4.93 5.87
CA PRO A 61 -24.98 4.67 7.29
C PRO A 61 -25.72 3.36 7.55
N ASP A 62 -26.41 2.85 6.57
CA ASP A 62 -27.15 1.59 6.58
C ASP A 62 -26.35 0.42 5.96
N ALA A 63 -25.04 0.57 5.83
CA ALA A 63 -24.16 -0.53 5.41
C ALA A 63 -24.36 -1.76 6.30
N LYS A 64 -24.36 -2.94 5.68
CA LYS A 64 -24.55 -4.24 6.34
C LYS A 64 -23.30 -5.10 6.26
N SER A 65 -22.54 -4.92 5.18
CA SER A 65 -21.42 -5.80 4.85
C SER A 65 -20.21 -5.03 4.39
N VAL A 66 -19.05 -5.69 4.50
CA VAL A 66 -17.77 -5.23 3.95
C VAL A 66 -17.27 -6.17 2.85
N LEU A 67 -16.70 -5.58 1.80
CA LEU A 67 -16.08 -6.29 0.69
C LEU A 67 -14.62 -5.86 0.60
N LEU A 68 -13.72 -6.80 0.37
CA LEU A 68 -12.32 -6.52 0.08
C LEU A 68 -11.86 -7.27 -1.16
N ILE A 69 -11.08 -6.60 -1.98
CA ILE A 69 -10.48 -7.15 -3.18
C ILE A 69 -8.97 -6.94 -3.12
N ALA A 70 -8.22 -8.02 -3.34
CA ALA A 70 -6.78 -7.98 -3.58
C ALA A 70 -6.55 -7.94 -5.09
N VAL A 71 -6.09 -6.80 -5.60
CA VAL A 71 -5.82 -6.54 -7.01
C VAL A 71 -4.32 -6.65 -7.26
N PRO A 72 -3.81 -7.60 -8.06
CA PRO A 72 -2.40 -7.71 -8.39
C PRO A 72 -1.87 -6.42 -9.01
N ARG A 73 -0.69 -5.96 -8.57
CA ARG A 73 -0.07 -4.72 -9.06
C ARG A 73 1.39 -4.97 -9.45
N PRO A 74 1.86 -4.46 -10.59
CA PRO A 74 3.27 -4.43 -10.92
C PRO A 74 4.00 -3.35 -10.12
N GLY A 75 5.31 -3.49 -9.95
CA GLY A 75 6.19 -2.36 -9.70
C GLY A 75 6.41 -1.57 -10.99
N HIS A 76 6.96 -0.37 -10.88
CA HIS A 76 7.13 0.50 -12.05
C HIS A 76 8.53 1.09 -12.10
N THR A 77 9.04 1.31 -13.32
CA THR A 77 10.26 2.07 -13.56
C THR A 77 9.92 3.51 -13.92
N VAL A 78 10.59 4.45 -13.27
CA VAL A 78 10.56 5.89 -13.59
C VAL A 78 11.93 6.30 -14.11
N ARG A 79 11.95 7.05 -15.20
CA ARG A 79 13.18 7.50 -15.85
C ARG A 79 13.43 8.98 -15.65
N PHE A 80 14.64 9.30 -15.24
CA PHE A 80 15.20 10.66 -15.17
C PHE A 80 16.33 10.80 -16.18
N THR A 81 16.47 11.97 -16.80
CA THR A 81 17.58 12.28 -17.69
C THR A 81 18.57 13.16 -16.94
N LEU A 82 19.79 12.66 -16.76
CA LEU A 82 20.93 13.38 -16.17
C LEU A 82 21.94 13.72 -17.27
N ASP A 83 22.87 14.62 -17.00
CA ASP A 83 23.99 14.93 -17.93
C ASP A 83 24.82 13.67 -18.26
N ALA A 84 24.97 12.77 -17.28
CA ALA A 84 25.66 11.50 -17.45
C ALA A 84 24.88 10.44 -18.23
N GLY A 85 23.62 10.71 -18.58
CA GLY A 85 22.71 9.79 -19.27
C GLY A 85 21.44 9.47 -18.48
N PRO A 86 20.62 8.51 -18.95
CA PRO A 86 19.39 8.16 -18.28
C PRO A 86 19.64 7.43 -16.96
N PHE A 87 18.84 7.77 -15.95
CA PHE A 87 18.81 7.12 -14.65
C PHE A 87 17.42 6.55 -14.40
N ASP A 88 17.33 5.24 -14.24
CA ASP A 88 16.08 4.54 -13.95
C ASP A 88 16.01 4.18 -12.46
N THR A 89 14.88 4.45 -11.84
CA THR A 89 14.57 4.04 -10.47
C THR A 89 13.23 3.33 -10.39
N VAL A 90 12.99 2.63 -9.28
CA VAL A 90 11.82 1.79 -9.10
C VAL A 90 10.82 2.44 -8.16
N LEU A 91 9.55 2.29 -8.49
CA LEU A 91 8.40 2.43 -7.60
C LEU A 91 7.89 1.03 -7.25
N PRO A 92 7.75 0.69 -5.99
CA PRO A 92 7.12 -0.57 -5.60
C PRO A 92 5.70 -0.70 -6.16
N PRO A 93 5.12 -1.91 -6.22
CA PRO A 93 3.71 -2.10 -6.48
C PRO A 93 2.85 -1.21 -5.58
N THR A 94 1.68 -0.79 -6.07
CA THR A 94 0.67 0.02 -5.38
C THR A 94 0.83 1.54 -5.39
N TYR A 95 1.93 2.11 -5.93
CA TYR A 95 2.07 3.57 -5.97
C TYR A 95 1.40 4.20 -7.20
N VAL A 96 1.61 3.61 -8.37
CA VAL A 96 1.01 4.10 -9.62
C VAL A 96 -0.49 3.78 -9.64
N TRP A 97 -1.32 4.79 -9.89
CA TRP A 97 -2.79 4.67 -9.89
C TRP A 97 -3.41 4.24 -8.56
N TYR A 98 -2.70 4.41 -7.45
CA TYR A 98 -3.22 4.02 -6.13
C TYR A 98 -4.60 4.63 -5.84
N ASN A 99 -4.73 5.93 -6.02
CA ASN A 99 -5.96 6.68 -5.73
C ASN A 99 -7.05 6.56 -6.81
N GLY A 100 -6.78 5.94 -7.96
CA GLY A 100 -7.77 5.74 -9.02
C GLY A 100 -8.38 4.35 -9.05
N LEU A 101 -7.70 3.37 -8.46
CA LEU A 101 -8.13 1.98 -8.49
C LEU A 101 -9.44 1.72 -7.72
N PRO A 102 -9.69 2.31 -6.54
CA PRO A 102 -10.95 2.08 -5.83
C PRO A 102 -12.17 2.48 -6.65
N GLU A 103 -12.14 3.64 -7.30
CA GLU A 103 -13.25 4.14 -8.13
C GLU A 103 -13.47 3.26 -9.37
N GLU A 104 -12.39 2.81 -10.02
CA GLU A 104 -12.49 1.89 -11.16
C GLU A 104 -13.13 0.55 -10.76
N VAL A 105 -12.66 -0.03 -9.65
CA VAL A 105 -13.20 -1.28 -9.10
C VAL A 105 -14.66 -1.11 -8.66
N GLN A 106 -15.00 0.01 -8.02
CA GLN A 106 -16.38 0.32 -7.61
C GLN A 106 -17.31 0.34 -8.81
N HIS A 107 -16.93 1.08 -9.86
CA HIS A 107 -17.73 1.19 -11.08
C HIS A 107 -17.95 -0.18 -11.75
N ASP A 108 -16.89 -0.98 -11.85
CA ASP A 108 -16.96 -2.31 -12.47
C ASP A 108 -17.78 -3.31 -11.63
N LEU A 109 -17.65 -3.26 -10.31
CA LEU A 109 -18.49 -4.04 -9.38
C LEU A 109 -19.97 -3.66 -9.51
N ASP A 110 -20.30 -2.38 -9.53
CA ASP A 110 -21.68 -1.94 -9.65
C ASP A 110 -22.27 -2.39 -10.98
N ALA A 111 -21.53 -2.22 -12.08
CA ALA A 111 -22.01 -2.59 -13.41
C ALA A 111 -22.19 -4.10 -13.61
N GLN A 112 -21.33 -4.95 -13.01
CA GLN A 112 -21.26 -6.36 -13.37
C GLN A 112 -21.73 -7.32 -12.27
N VAL A 113 -21.78 -6.87 -11.02
CA VAL A 113 -22.18 -7.70 -9.88
C VAL A 113 -23.46 -7.18 -9.23
N PHE A 114 -23.49 -5.88 -8.91
CA PHE A 114 -24.61 -5.28 -8.17
C PHE A 114 -25.73 -4.75 -9.07
N HIS A 115 -25.41 -4.37 -10.30
CA HIS A 115 -26.38 -3.86 -11.30
C HIS A 115 -27.27 -2.72 -10.76
N GLY A 116 -26.70 -1.85 -9.91
CA GLY A 116 -27.42 -0.75 -9.24
C GLY A 116 -28.43 -1.21 -8.16
N GLN A 117 -28.45 -2.50 -7.80
CA GLN A 117 -29.41 -3.03 -6.81
C GLN A 117 -28.96 -2.79 -5.37
N SER A 118 -27.69 -2.47 -5.15
CA SER A 118 -27.12 -2.15 -3.84
C SER A 118 -26.09 -1.05 -3.99
N ARG A 119 -25.95 -0.24 -2.96
CA ARG A 119 -24.98 0.84 -2.93
C ARG A 119 -23.61 0.34 -2.47
N LEU A 120 -22.58 0.93 -3.02
CA LEU A 120 -21.18 0.73 -2.64
C LEU A 120 -20.58 2.07 -2.20
N ALA A 121 -19.86 2.08 -1.09
CA ALA A 121 -19.05 3.21 -0.65
C ALA A 121 -17.61 2.76 -0.44
N ILE A 122 -16.63 3.51 -0.96
CA ILE A 122 -15.22 3.22 -0.79
C ILE A 122 -14.87 3.27 0.70
N LEU A 123 -14.14 2.27 1.18
CA LEU A 123 -13.79 2.09 2.58
C LEU A 123 -12.33 2.51 2.84
N SER A 124 -12.15 3.56 3.64
CA SER A 124 -10.84 4.03 4.12
C SER A 124 -10.55 3.47 5.52
N ALA A 125 -10.18 2.20 5.60
CA ALA A 125 -9.93 1.47 6.85
C ALA A 125 -8.52 0.86 6.86
N PRO A 126 -8.05 0.26 7.98
CA PRO A 126 -6.85 -0.56 8.02
C PRO A 126 -7.02 -1.85 7.21
N LEU A 127 -7.01 -1.74 5.87
CA LEU A 127 -7.42 -2.81 4.94
C LEU A 127 -6.65 -4.11 5.12
N LYS A 128 -5.35 -4.07 5.50
CA LYS A 128 -4.57 -5.29 5.80
C LYS A 128 -5.15 -6.05 6.99
N ALA A 129 -5.47 -5.32 8.05
CA ALA A 129 -6.06 -5.94 9.26
C ALA A 129 -7.46 -6.49 8.94
N LEU A 130 -8.27 -5.72 8.23
CA LEU A 130 -9.60 -6.15 7.81
C LEU A 130 -9.55 -7.37 6.89
N ALA A 131 -8.66 -7.38 5.88
CA ALA A 131 -8.49 -8.52 4.97
C ALA A 131 -8.12 -9.82 5.71
N SER A 132 -7.31 -9.70 6.76
CA SER A 132 -6.98 -10.84 7.62
C SER A 132 -8.20 -11.33 8.42
N ARG A 133 -9.05 -10.41 8.90
CA ARG A 133 -10.32 -10.76 9.59
C ARG A 133 -11.32 -11.47 8.68
N LEU A 134 -11.28 -11.13 7.39
CA LEU A 134 -12.13 -11.80 6.38
C LEU A 134 -11.52 -13.11 5.84
N GLY A 135 -10.32 -13.47 6.27
CA GLY A 135 -9.63 -14.67 5.79
C GLY A 135 -9.04 -14.55 4.38
N LEU A 136 -9.05 -13.35 3.80
CA LEU A 136 -8.51 -13.08 2.46
C LEU A 136 -6.98 -13.16 2.41
N VAL A 137 -6.31 -12.77 3.50
CA VAL A 137 -4.85 -12.69 3.56
C VAL A 137 -4.29 -13.30 4.84
N VAL A 138 -3.02 -13.65 4.80
CA VAL A 138 -2.19 -13.97 5.97
C VAL A 138 -1.03 -12.98 6.06
N TYR A 139 -0.44 -12.83 7.24
CA TYR A 139 0.71 -11.93 7.44
C TYR A 139 2.04 -12.65 7.25
N GLY A 140 2.98 -11.99 6.58
CA GLY A 140 4.39 -12.34 6.69
C GLY A 140 5.01 -11.80 7.98
N ARG A 141 6.20 -12.29 8.35
CA ARG A 141 7.02 -11.73 9.45
C ARG A 141 7.33 -10.24 9.24
N ASN A 142 7.40 -9.80 8.00
CA ASN A 142 7.59 -8.38 7.62
C ASN A 142 6.34 -7.51 7.81
N ASN A 143 5.27 -8.05 8.41
CA ASN A 143 3.97 -7.39 8.60
C ASN A 143 3.31 -6.94 7.26
N ILE A 144 3.75 -7.49 6.14
CA ILE A 144 3.06 -7.38 4.86
C ILE A 144 2.06 -8.53 4.75
N THR A 145 0.97 -8.30 4.04
CA THR A 145 -0.04 -9.33 3.80
C THR A 145 0.24 -10.10 2.51
N TYR A 146 -0.08 -11.37 2.51
CA TYR A 146 0.14 -12.30 1.41
C TYR A 146 -1.17 -13.00 1.04
N VAL A 147 -1.35 -13.22 -0.24
CA VAL A 147 -2.45 -14.00 -0.81
C VAL A 147 -1.84 -15.18 -1.56
N PRO A 148 -2.30 -16.42 -1.33
CA PRO A 148 -1.81 -17.59 -2.06
C PRO A 148 -1.86 -17.37 -3.57
N GLY A 149 -0.72 -17.61 -4.25
CA GLY A 149 -0.55 -17.42 -5.69
C GLY A 149 -0.37 -15.97 -6.18
N LEU A 150 -0.57 -14.96 -5.33
CA LEU A 150 -0.28 -13.55 -5.65
C LEU A 150 0.94 -13.01 -4.90
N GLY A 151 1.42 -13.72 -3.87
CA GLY A 151 2.45 -13.19 -2.98
C GLY A 151 1.94 -11.96 -2.26
N SER A 152 2.78 -10.91 -2.18
CA SER A 152 2.45 -9.63 -1.55
C SER A 152 2.30 -8.46 -2.52
N TYR A 153 2.35 -8.70 -3.82
CA TYR A 153 2.34 -7.65 -4.86
C TYR A 153 0.93 -7.35 -5.35
N PHE A 154 0.10 -6.85 -4.46
CA PHE A 154 -1.28 -6.44 -4.73
C PHE A 154 -1.66 -5.20 -3.93
N GLN A 155 -2.67 -4.49 -4.41
CA GLN A 155 -3.35 -3.43 -3.67
C GLN A 155 -4.66 -3.99 -3.12
N LEU A 156 -4.96 -3.68 -1.85
CA LEU A 156 -6.26 -3.93 -1.27
C LEU A 156 -7.19 -2.76 -1.59
N VAL A 157 -8.38 -3.08 -2.04
CA VAL A 157 -9.48 -2.14 -2.22
C VAL A 157 -10.65 -2.62 -1.38
N GLY A 158 -11.27 -1.72 -0.63
CA GLY A 158 -12.36 -2.06 0.28
C GLY A 158 -13.62 -1.25 0.01
N PHE A 159 -14.77 -1.88 0.23
CA PHE A 159 -16.08 -1.25 0.11
C PHE A 159 -16.98 -1.61 1.28
N LEU A 160 -17.84 -0.66 1.63
CA LEU A 160 -19.07 -0.92 2.37
C LEU A 160 -20.20 -1.16 1.37
N THR A 161 -21.15 -2.01 1.73
CA THR A 161 -22.38 -2.20 0.96
C THR A 161 -23.60 -2.35 1.88
N ASP A 162 -24.77 -1.87 1.43
CA ASP A 162 -26.06 -2.11 2.07
C ASP A 162 -26.65 -3.49 1.70
N ALA A 163 -26.00 -4.22 0.80
CA ALA A 163 -26.34 -5.60 0.52
C ALA A 163 -26.14 -6.47 1.77
N GLU A 164 -27.13 -7.29 2.08
CA GLU A 164 -27.00 -8.38 3.05
C GLU A 164 -26.38 -9.58 2.35
N LEU A 165 -25.15 -9.92 2.74
CA LEU A 165 -24.43 -11.04 2.15
C LEU A 165 -24.71 -12.32 2.93
N ASP A 166 -24.90 -13.43 2.20
CA ASP A 166 -25.08 -14.75 2.81
C ASP A 166 -23.75 -15.19 3.46
N LEU A 167 -23.66 -15.02 4.76
CA LEU A 167 -22.52 -15.49 5.54
C LEU A 167 -22.82 -16.88 6.13
N PRO A 168 -21.81 -17.76 6.23
CA PRO A 168 -21.98 -19.03 6.89
C PRO A 168 -22.54 -18.87 8.31
N ALA A 169 -23.42 -19.79 8.74
CA ALA A 169 -23.98 -19.77 10.09
C ALA A 169 -22.85 -19.74 11.14
N GLY A 170 -22.92 -18.77 12.05
CA GLY A 170 -21.89 -18.58 13.06
C GLY A 170 -20.60 -17.91 12.56
N TRP A 171 -20.62 -17.26 11.41
CA TRP A 171 -19.47 -16.50 10.90
C TRP A 171 -18.91 -15.55 11.97
N ARG A 172 -17.60 -15.50 12.09
CA ARG A 172 -16.87 -14.60 12.99
C ARG A 172 -15.63 -14.06 12.27
N PRO A 173 -15.16 -12.84 12.58
CA PRO A 173 -13.86 -12.36 12.15
C PRO A 173 -12.76 -13.34 12.56
N GLN A 174 -11.82 -13.61 11.64
CA GLN A 174 -10.69 -14.50 11.92
C GLN A 174 -9.62 -13.76 12.73
N SER A 175 -8.89 -14.48 13.57
CA SER A 175 -7.71 -13.91 14.22
C SER A 175 -6.60 -13.66 13.20
N ALA A 176 -5.86 -12.57 13.36
CA ALA A 176 -4.68 -12.33 12.56
C ALA A 176 -3.64 -13.44 12.82
N ARG A 177 -3.12 -14.01 11.73
CA ARG A 177 -2.12 -15.09 11.80
C ARG A 177 -0.96 -14.82 10.87
N GLN A 178 0.22 -15.26 11.28
CA GLN A 178 1.40 -15.27 10.46
C GLN A 178 1.42 -16.53 9.58
N MET A 179 2.02 -16.45 8.38
CA MET A 179 2.23 -17.61 7.53
C MET A 179 3.09 -18.66 8.25
N PRO A 180 2.77 -19.96 8.14
CA PRO A 180 3.61 -21.03 8.68
C PRO A 180 5.05 -21.00 8.16
N GLU A 181 5.25 -20.61 6.90
CA GLU A 181 6.54 -20.49 6.22
C GLU A 181 7.48 -19.47 6.92
N CYS A 182 6.93 -18.60 7.73
CA CYS A 182 7.70 -17.62 8.50
C CYS A 182 8.30 -18.18 9.78
N GLU A 183 7.93 -19.37 10.24
CA GLU A 183 8.33 -19.89 11.58
C GLU A 183 9.85 -19.89 11.77
N ASN A 184 10.58 -20.44 10.80
CA ASN A 184 12.06 -20.52 10.83
C ASN A 184 12.73 -19.62 9.77
N CYS A 185 11.98 -18.72 9.12
CA CYS A 185 12.48 -17.87 8.05
C CYS A 185 12.82 -16.48 8.60
N GLU A 186 14.02 -15.98 8.28
CA GLU A 186 14.50 -14.67 8.68
C GLU A 186 14.87 -13.76 7.48
N SER A 187 14.58 -14.20 6.26
CA SER A 187 15.02 -13.52 5.06
C SER A 187 14.66 -12.04 5.01
N CYS A 188 13.40 -11.69 5.34
CA CYS A 188 12.95 -10.30 5.34
C CYS A 188 13.55 -9.48 6.50
N ARG A 189 13.81 -10.09 7.66
CA ARG A 189 14.48 -9.44 8.81
C ARG A 189 15.91 -9.08 8.45
N ASN A 190 16.64 -10.03 7.90
CA ASN A 190 18.04 -9.84 7.51
C ASN A 190 18.19 -8.85 6.37
N ALA A 191 17.21 -8.74 5.50
CA ALA A 191 17.20 -7.79 4.39
C ALA A 191 16.70 -6.38 4.78
N CYS A 192 16.11 -6.19 5.97
CA CYS A 192 15.56 -4.91 6.37
C CYS A 192 16.68 -3.92 6.72
N PRO A 193 16.93 -2.85 5.92
CA PRO A 193 18.09 -1.99 6.14
C PRO A 193 17.98 -1.13 7.41
N SER A 194 16.77 -0.90 7.92
CA SER A 194 16.53 -0.10 9.13
C SER A 194 16.31 -0.93 10.40
N GLY A 195 16.28 -2.27 10.29
CA GLY A 195 15.96 -3.15 11.40
C GLY A 195 14.52 -2.98 11.94
N ALA A 196 13.59 -2.52 11.11
CA ALA A 196 12.18 -2.34 11.51
C ALA A 196 11.46 -3.67 11.80
N ILE A 197 11.99 -4.81 11.33
CA ILE A 197 11.39 -6.14 11.53
C ILE A 197 12.05 -6.80 12.73
N GLY A 198 11.33 -6.86 13.85
CA GLY A 198 11.80 -7.43 15.10
C GLY A 198 11.82 -8.96 15.12
N GLU A 199 12.47 -9.51 16.12
CA GLU A 199 12.69 -10.96 16.29
C GLU A 199 11.42 -11.69 16.74
N GLN A 200 10.78 -11.18 17.78
CA GLN A 200 9.68 -11.86 18.49
C GLN A 200 8.37 -11.03 18.45
N ARG A 201 8.26 -10.11 17.51
CA ARG A 201 7.16 -9.16 17.44
C ARG A 201 6.33 -9.41 16.19
N PHE A 202 5.00 -9.50 16.35
CA PHE A 202 4.08 -9.64 15.22
C PHE A 202 4.07 -8.36 14.35
N LEU A 203 4.01 -7.18 14.98
CA LEU A 203 4.07 -5.91 14.27
C LEU A 203 5.52 -5.50 14.03
N LEU A 204 5.81 -4.94 12.86
CA LEU A 204 7.07 -4.26 12.64
C LEU A 204 7.12 -2.95 13.46
N HIS A 205 8.32 -2.40 13.65
CA HIS A 205 8.53 -1.05 14.14
C HIS A 205 8.24 -0.06 12.99
N ALA A 206 6.95 0.34 12.84
CA ALA A 206 6.52 1.18 11.72
C ALA A 206 7.26 2.53 11.71
N GLU A 207 7.55 3.07 12.88
CA GLU A 207 8.34 4.26 13.13
C GLU A 207 9.82 4.15 12.69
N ARG A 208 10.26 2.97 12.27
CA ARG A 208 11.58 2.71 11.69
C ARG A 208 11.53 2.24 10.24
N CYS A 209 10.33 2.03 9.68
CA CYS A 209 10.20 1.56 8.31
C CYS A 209 10.58 2.67 7.31
N LEU A 210 11.46 2.37 6.37
CA LEU A 210 11.89 3.36 5.36
C LEU A 210 10.72 3.90 4.55
N THR A 211 9.70 3.09 4.31
CA THR A 211 8.48 3.49 3.61
C THR A 211 7.86 4.74 4.23
N LEU A 212 7.71 4.78 5.56
CA LEU A 212 7.16 5.95 6.27
C LEU A 212 7.92 7.23 5.92
N PHE A 213 9.26 7.19 5.96
CA PHE A 213 10.08 8.38 5.74
C PHE A 213 10.18 8.78 4.27
N THR A 214 10.12 7.82 3.34
CA THR A 214 10.15 8.13 1.91
C THR A 214 8.84 8.68 1.39
N GLU A 215 7.73 8.42 2.07
CA GLU A 215 6.39 8.93 1.74
C GLU A 215 6.07 10.27 2.44
N THR A 216 6.67 10.52 3.60
CA THR A 216 6.35 11.68 4.43
C THR A 216 7.31 12.86 4.14
N PRO A 217 6.80 14.09 3.96
CA PRO A 217 7.64 15.28 3.85
C PRO A 217 8.52 15.53 5.09
N GLY A 218 9.57 16.33 4.92
CA GLY A 218 10.49 16.67 5.99
C GLY A 218 11.86 16.01 5.86
N GLN A 219 12.71 16.21 6.86
CA GLN A 219 14.05 15.61 6.90
C GLN A 219 13.99 14.18 7.40
N TRP A 220 14.85 13.31 6.86
CA TRP A 220 15.02 11.98 7.40
C TRP A 220 15.72 12.03 8.77
N PRO A 221 15.37 11.12 9.68
CA PRO A 221 16.04 11.02 10.96
C PRO A 221 17.53 10.67 10.77
N GLY A 222 18.38 11.06 11.73
CA GLY A 222 19.84 10.91 11.61
C GLY A 222 20.34 9.48 11.43
N TRP A 223 19.54 8.47 11.78
CA TRP A 223 19.87 7.07 11.55
C TRP A 223 19.57 6.59 10.11
N PHE A 224 18.76 7.33 9.34
CA PHE A 224 18.41 6.95 7.97
C PHE A 224 19.52 7.40 7.01
N SER A 225 20.40 6.48 6.65
CA SER A 225 21.44 6.73 5.63
C SER A 225 20.84 6.70 4.21
N PRO A 226 21.22 7.61 3.30
CA PRO A 226 20.86 7.52 1.88
C PRO A 226 21.20 6.16 1.25
N SER A 227 22.23 5.46 1.70
CA SER A 227 22.59 4.12 1.21
C SER A 227 21.53 3.03 1.52
N MET A 228 20.60 3.29 2.42
CA MET A 228 19.45 2.41 2.70
C MET A 228 18.33 2.59 1.67
N HIS A 229 18.32 3.72 0.97
CA HIS A 229 17.27 4.10 0.03
C HIS A 229 17.55 3.51 -1.36
N HIS A 230 16.54 2.84 -1.95
CA HIS A 230 16.71 2.11 -3.21
C HIS A 230 15.47 2.15 -4.13
N CYS A 231 14.41 2.82 -3.71
CA CYS A 231 13.20 3.07 -4.51
C CYS A 231 12.91 4.56 -4.49
N LEU A 232 12.33 5.12 -5.55
CA LEU A 232 11.99 6.54 -5.57
C LEU A 232 11.08 6.91 -4.38
N ILE A 233 10.12 6.05 -4.07
CA ILE A 233 9.21 6.13 -2.93
C ILE A 233 9.02 4.70 -2.43
N GLY A 234 8.84 4.52 -1.12
CA GLY A 234 8.65 3.21 -0.52
C GLY A 234 9.93 2.40 -0.38
N CYS A 235 9.78 1.10 -0.17
CA CYS A 235 10.88 0.15 0.01
C CYS A 235 10.41 -1.26 -0.39
N LEU A 236 11.26 -2.00 -1.08
CA LEU A 236 10.99 -3.38 -1.52
C LEU A 236 11.84 -4.44 -0.80
N ALA A 237 12.82 -4.05 0.02
CA ALA A 237 13.84 -4.96 0.53
C ALA A 237 13.26 -6.22 1.17
N CYS A 238 12.31 -6.09 2.09
CA CYS A 238 11.71 -7.22 2.78
C CYS A 238 10.78 -8.08 1.90
N GLN A 239 10.16 -7.47 0.87
CA GLN A 239 9.30 -8.19 -0.06
C GLN A 239 10.12 -8.96 -1.11
N GLN A 240 11.20 -8.37 -1.62
CA GLN A 240 12.09 -9.02 -2.58
C GLN A 240 12.87 -10.19 -1.97
N ALA A 241 13.24 -10.07 -0.69
CA ALA A 241 13.94 -11.13 0.02
C ALA A 241 13.02 -12.30 0.42
N CYS A 242 11.70 -12.14 0.33
CA CYS A 242 10.75 -13.17 0.77
C CYS A 242 10.66 -14.31 -0.26
N PRO A 243 10.89 -15.58 0.14
CA PRO A 243 10.74 -16.72 -0.77
C PRO A 243 9.34 -16.84 -1.38
N GLU A 244 8.29 -16.47 -0.61
CA GLU A 244 6.89 -16.50 -1.07
C GLU A 244 6.58 -15.47 -2.17
N ASN A 245 7.51 -14.57 -2.43
CA ASN A 245 7.43 -13.60 -3.53
C ASN A 245 8.32 -13.96 -4.73
N ALA A 246 9.04 -15.08 -4.67
CA ALA A 246 10.00 -15.45 -5.70
C ALA A 246 9.33 -15.56 -7.08
N GLY A 247 9.83 -14.79 -8.05
CA GLY A 247 9.31 -14.77 -9.42
C GLY A 247 7.96 -14.08 -9.62
N LEU A 248 7.38 -13.47 -8.58
CA LEU A 248 6.05 -12.83 -8.67
C LEU A 248 6.12 -11.32 -8.97
N LEU A 249 7.23 -10.65 -8.66
CA LEU A 249 7.40 -9.22 -8.95
C LEU A 249 7.54 -9.01 -10.46
N ARG A 250 6.62 -8.26 -11.04
CA ARG A 250 6.72 -7.73 -12.39
C ARG A 250 7.05 -6.25 -12.31
N ILE A 251 7.94 -5.78 -13.19
CA ILE A 251 8.29 -4.35 -13.30
C ILE A 251 7.90 -3.88 -14.69
N GLU A 252 7.12 -2.82 -14.75
CA GLU A 252 6.61 -2.20 -15.98
C GLU A 252 7.02 -0.72 -16.04
N PRO A 253 7.16 -0.11 -17.23
CA PRO A 253 7.36 1.33 -17.32
C PRO A 253 6.14 2.09 -16.76
N ALA A 254 6.38 3.07 -15.89
CA ALA A 254 5.31 3.94 -15.36
C ALA A 254 4.77 4.92 -16.41
N GLY A 255 5.43 5.05 -17.55
CA GLY A 255 5.15 6.12 -18.50
C GLY A 255 5.70 7.49 -18.09
N MET A 256 6.31 7.60 -16.89
CA MET A 256 6.95 8.82 -16.40
C MET A 256 8.42 8.87 -16.84
N CYS A 257 8.71 9.76 -17.80
CA CYS A 257 10.07 10.08 -18.21
C CYS A 257 10.29 11.58 -18.00
N PHE A 258 11.23 11.94 -17.15
CA PHE A 258 11.60 13.33 -16.89
C PHE A 258 12.77 13.72 -17.77
N SER A 259 12.60 14.81 -18.54
CA SER A 259 13.68 15.41 -19.35
C SER A 259 14.78 15.98 -18.45
N ALA A 260 15.96 16.27 -19.03
CA ALA A 260 17.06 16.88 -18.28
C ALA A 260 16.60 18.15 -17.53
N ARG A 261 15.88 19.05 -18.21
CA ARG A 261 15.33 20.26 -17.60
C ARG A 261 14.37 20.00 -16.44
N GLU A 262 13.54 18.99 -16.53
CA GLU A 262 12.63 18.60 -15.44
C GLU A 262 13.40 17.94 -14.30
N THR A 263 14.38 17.10 -14.61
CA THR A 263 15.26 16.46 -13.61
C THR A 263 16.04 17.51 -12.83
N ASP A 264 16.64 18.50 -13.53
CA ASP A 264 17.35 19.61 -12.89
C ASP A 264 16.42 20.45 -12.00
N ALA A 265 15.19 20.70 -12.46
CA ALA A 265 14.20 21.42 -11.66
C ALA A 265 13.80 20.63 -10.40
N ILE A 266 13.68 19.30 -10.48
CA ILE A 266 13.45 18.44 -9.33
C ILE A 266 14.65 18.46 -8.38
N LEU A 267 15.87 18.31 -8.91
CA LEU A 267 17.10 18.28 -8.12
C LEU A 267 17.44 19.64 -7.47
N SER A 268 17.09 20.76 -8.09
CA SER A 268 17.31 22.10 -7.55
C SER A 268 16.17 22.62 -6.65
N ASP A 269 15.07 21.85 -6.50
CA ASP A 269 13.92 22.29 -5.73
C ASP A 269 14.25 22.48 -4.24
N ASP A 270 13.93 23.67 -3.74
CA ASP A 270 14.05 24.09 -2.34
C ASP A 270 12.71 23.98 -1.56
N GLY A 271 11.70 23.35 -2.14
CA GLY A 271 10.34 23.20 -1.62
C GLY A 271 9.33 24.16 -2.24
N GLN A 272 9.73 25.11 -3.07
CA GLN A 272 8.81 26.05 -3.73
C GLN A 272 8.09 25.42 -4.93
N ARG A 273 8.71 24.43 -5.56
CA ARG A 273 8.15 23.70 -6.71
C ARG A 273 7.59 24.61 -7.79
N CYS A 274 8.39 25.59 -8.15
CA CYS A 274 8.05 26.66 -9.10
C CYS A 274 8.99 26.66 -10.31
N GLY A 275 8.72 27.54 -11.27
CA GLY A 275 9.49 27.64 -12.50
C GLY A 275 8.89 26.90 -13.68
N ALA A 276 9.49 27.11 -14.86
CA ALA A 276 8.88 26.73 -16.15
C ALA A 276 8.82 25.23 -16.42
N ALA A 277 9.50 24.37 -15.64
CA ALA A 277 9.45 22.91 -15.77
C ALA A 277 8.35 22.28 -14.88
N TRP A 278 7.99 22.91 -13.78
CA TRP A 278 7.06 22.34 -12.80
C TRP A 278 5.66 22.00 -13.32
N PRO A 279 5.03 22.77 -14.22
CA PRO A 279 3.75 22.35 -14.82
C PRO A 279 3.82 20.99 -15.51
N GLY A 280 4.89 20.71 -16.25
CA GLY A 280 5.10 19.40 -16.90
C GLY A 280 5.34 18.26 -15.90
N ILE A 281 6.11 18.53 -14.83
CA ILE A 281 6.36 17.58 -13.75
C ILE A 281 5.02 17.20 -13.07
N LYS A 282 4.23 18.20 -12.67
CA LYS A 282 2.91 18.00 -12.05
C LYS A 282 1.98 17.20 -12.93
N GLN A 283 1.89 17.55 -14.22
CA GLN A 283 1.05 16.82 -15.17
C GLN A 283 1.44 15.34 -15.27
N LYS A 284 2.75 15.02 -15.27
CA LYS A 284 3.22 13.62 -15.30
C LYS A 284 2.83 12.87 -14.03
N LEU A 285 2.99 13.49 -12.86
CA LEU A 285 2.56 12.90 -11.59
C LEU A 285 1.05 12.70 -11.53
N GLU A 286 0.26 13.67 -11.99
CA GLU A 286 -1.20 13.59 -12.07
C GLU A 286 -1.67 12.48 -12.99
N THR A 287 -1.01 12.31 -14.15
CA THR A 287 -1.35 11.25 -15.12
C THR A 287 -1.30 9.85 -14.50
N VAL A 288 -0.43 9.63 -13.53
CA VAL A 288 -0.30 8.35 -12.80
C VAL A 288 -0.83 8.42 -11.36
N ARG A 289 -1.58 9.48 -11.03
CA ARG A 289 -2.21 9.68 -9.72
C ARG A 289 -1.22 9.71 -8.54
N MET A 290 -0.02 10.29 -8.76
CA MET A 290 1.07 10.37 -7.77
C MET A 290 1.40 11.79 -7.30
N ASN A 291 0.56 12.77 -7.59
CA ASN A 291 0.79 14.18 -7.24
C ASN A 291 0.98 14.43 -5.74
N HIS A 292 0.42 13.60 -4.87
CA HIS A 292 0.61 13.68 -3.43
C HIS A 292 2.05 13.39 -2.97
N PHE A 293 2.89 12.76 -3.81
CA PHE A 293 4.32 12.53 -3.54
C PHE A 293 5.22 13.64 -4.06
N GLU A 294 4.69 14.68 -4.71
CA GLU A 294 5.47 15.84 -5.15
C GLU A 294 6.39 16.41 -4.06
N PRO A 295 5.94 16.53 -2.78
CA PRO A 295 6.76 17.10 -1.70
C PRO A 295 8.03 16.31 -1.35
N VAL A 296 8.08 15.02 -1.66
CA VAL A 296 9.21 14.14 -1.32
C VAL A 296 10.13 13.83 -2.50
N LEU A 297 9.71 14.17 -3.71
CA LEU A 297 10.36 13.77 -4.96
C LEU A 297 11.83 14.22 -5.04
N SER A 298 12.10 15.51 -4.77
CA SER A 298 13.46 16.08 -4.81
C SER A 298 14.41 15.39 -3.83
N ARG A 299 14.02 15.33 -2.57
CA ARG A 299 14.82 14.70 -1.51
C ARG A 299 15.12 13.24 -1.84
N ASN A 300 14.11 12.49 -2.25
CA ASN A 300 14.25 11.07 -2.52
C ASN A 300 15.11 10.80 -3.76
N LEU A 301 14.94 11.59 -4.83
CA LEU A 301 15.77 11.46 -6.02
C LEU A 301 17.25 11.77 -5.73
N ARG A 302 17.54 12.88 -5.02
CA ARG A 302 18.92 13.21 -4.62
C ARG A 302 19.59 12.08 -3.86
N ALA A 303 18.85 11.41 -2.97
CA ALA A 303 19.39 10.32 -2.16
C ALA A 303 19.69 9.04 -2.96
N LEU A 304 19.07 8.85 -4.12
CA LEU A 304 19.31 7.72 -5.02
C LEU A 304 20.51 7.92 -5.92
N LEU A 305 20.92 9.18 -6.16
CA LEU A 305 22.01 9.49 -7.07
C LEU A 305 23.37 9.33 -6.37
N PRO A 306 24.38 8.82 -7.07
CA PRO A 306 25.74 8.83 -6.55
C PRO A 306 26.24 10.28 -6.37
N ALA A 307 27.09 10.52 -5.37
CA ALA A 307 27.62 11.85 -5.06
C ALA A 307 28.33 12.53 -6.28
N THR A 308 28.73 11.76 -7.27
CA THR A 308 29.36 12.26 -8.51
C THR A 308 28.34 12.71 -9.57
N ALA A 309 27.06 12.50 -9.34
CA ALA A 309 25.99 12.87 -10.28
C ALA A 309 25.16 14.09 -9.79
N LEU A 310 25.50 14.62 -8.63
CA LEU A 310 24.98 15.86 -8.03
C LEU A 310 26.01 16.98 -8.13
#